data_5f47dde0121300d874ea0b88c76d56b8
#
_entry.id   5f47dde0121300d874ea0b88c76d56b8
#
_cell.length_a   1.000
_cell.length_b   1.000
_cell.length_c   1.000
_cell.angle_alpha   90.00
_cell.angle_beta   90.00
_cell.angle_gamma   90.00
#
_symmetry.space_group_name_H-M   'P 1'
#
loop_
_entity.id
_entity.type
_entity.pdbx_description
1 polymer ?
#
loop_
_entity_poly.entity_id
_entity_poly.type
_entity_poly.pdbx_seq_one_letter_code
_entity_poly.pdbx_strand_id
1 'polypeptide(L)'
;IPADLQRVPIVVNPRDCVPKDYIRNNIKDNMKLIPKNKFIEKCRTHTDHAIIISGGPNIDYKKLKETLDKHPKAFTMCVKHAYPGLIKNNIKPDACILLDPRSIEGESTHGVKRKDLLKDLDKDTKFLVASMTDPSVTNYLMEKKADVWGWHAFTESLRDDEDRKHAIKNNQVKIREDVGLPVGATLITGGTCAAMRAIGMLHTMGFRNLHLFGFECSLEKEPTDDMKKETTGADDEPKRPKYFQVSVGDKTYWTTGELLAMAQDCEKTFADKTMGINYYFYGDNTLVSEIWKGAQSKETLPNYKEMLNA
;
A
#
# COMPACT_ATOMS: atom_id res chain seq x y z
N ILE A 1 -12.14 -21.27 22.34
CA ILE A 1 -12.85 -20.05 21.88
C ILE A 1 -14.27 -20.24 22.32
N PRO A 2 -14.88 -19.33 23.15
CA PRO A 2 -16.28 -19.39 23.50
C PRO A 2 -17.12 -19.44 22.21
N ALA A 3 -18.12 -20.32 22.18
CA ALA A 3 -18.96 -20.58 21.00
C ALA A 3 -19.77 -19.35 20.53
N ASP A 4 -19.76 -18.28 21.29
CA ASP A 4 -20.58 -17.09 21.12
C ASP A 4 -19.84 -15.95 20.40
N LEU A 5 -18.51 -16.06 20.15
CA LEU A 5 -17.77 -15.13 19.32
C LEU A 5 -17.95 -15.50 17.84
N GLN A 6 -19.13 -15.19 17.31
CA GLN A 6 -19.30 -15.18 15.86
C GLN A 6 -18.28 -14.19 15.26
N ARG A 7 -17.45 -14.67 14.34
CA ARG A 7 -16.67 -13.79 13.45
C ARG A 7 -17.66 -12.94 12.66
N VAL A 8 -17.90 -11.72 13.13
CA VAL A 8 -18.56 -10.72 12.30
C VAL A 8 -17.50 -10.29 11.29
N PRO A 9 -17.62 -10.61 10.00
CA PRO A 9 -16.69 -10.13 9.01
C PRO A 9 -16.87 -8.61 8.92
N ILE A 10 -15.98 -7.86 9.56
CA ILE A 10 -15.92 -6.41 9.38
C ILE A 10 -15.33 -6.19 7.99
N VAL A 11 -16.21 -5.97 7.01
CA VAL A 11 -15.79 -5.53 5.69
C VAL A 11 -15.61 -4.03 5.76
N VAL A 12 -14.36 -3.58 5.80
CA VAL A 12 -14.02 -2.17 5.62
C VAL A 12 -13.98 -1.90 4.11
N ASN A 13 -14.97 -1.18 3.60
CA ASN A 13 -14.93 -0.66 2.24
C ASN A 13 -14.18 0.67 2.27
N PRO A 14 -12.94 0.74 1.77
CA PRO A 14 -12.21 1.99 1.70
C PRO A 14 -12.93 2.91 0.70
N ARG A 15 -13.28 4.11 1.17
CA ARG A 15 -13.77 5.17 0.30
C ARG A 15 -12.60 6.00 -0.21
N ASP A 16 -12.71 6.52 -1.42
CA ASP A 16 -11.76 7.53 -1.89
C ASP A 16 -11.78 8.72 -0.92
N CYS A 17 -10.60 9.16 -0.46
CA CYS A 17 -10.47 10.27 0.50
C CYS A 17 -10.73 11.65 -0.12
N VAL A 18 -11.00 11.70 -1.41
CA VAL A 18 -11.37 12.89 -2.17
C VAL A 18 -12.42 12.50 -3.23
N PRO A 19 -13.20 13.47 -3.79
CA PRO A 19 -14.16 13.20 -4.86
C PRO A 19 -13.51 12.55 -6.08
N LYS A 20 -14.26 11.66 -6.75
CA LYS A 20 -13.78 10.95 -7.96
C LYS A 20 -13.31 11.90 -9.07
N ASP A 21 -14.00 13.01 -9.29
CA ASP A 21 -13.61 14.00 -10.29
C ASP A 21 -12.30 14.71 -9.95
N TYR A 22 -12.01 14.90 -8.65
CA TYR A 22 -10.73 15.42 -8.21
C TYR A 22 -9.59 14.47 -8.61
N ILE A 23 -9.76 13.18 -8.38
CA ILE A 23 -8.81 12.14 -8.80
C ILE A 23 -8.59 12.15 -10.32
N ARG A 24 -9.70 12.24 -11.10
CA ARG A 24 -9.61 12.29 -12.57
C ARG A 24 -8.87 13.52 -13.07
N ASN A 25 -9.09 14.67 -12.46
CA ASN A 25 -8.37 15.89 -12.78
C ASN A 25 -6.89 15.79 -12.46
N ASN A 26 -6.53 15.23 -11.28
CA ASN A 26 -5.14 14.95 -10.92
C ASN A 26 -4.45 14.08 -11.98
N ILE A 27 -5.12 13.03 -12.46
CA ILE A 27 -4.59 12.16 -13.51
C ILE A 27 -4.29 12.95 -14.78
N LYS A 28 -5.27 13.74 -15.27
CA LYS A 28 -5.10 14.55 -16.48
C LYS A 28 -3.92 15.52 -16.37
N ASP A 29 -3.74 16.13 -15.21
CA ASP A 29 -2.68 17.10 -15.00
C ASP A 29 -1.31 16.45 -14.84
N ASN A 30 -1.20 15.36 -14.09
CA ASN A 30 0.06 14.60 -13.98
C ASN A 30 0.49 13.99 -15.33
N MET A 31 -0.46 13.60 -16.18
CA MET A 31 -0.16 13.15 -17.55
C MET A 31 0.46 14.24 -18.44
N LYS A 32 0.26 15.53 -18.11
CA LYS A 32 0.92 16.65 -18.79
C LYS A 32 2.29 16.95 -18.17
N LEU A 33 2.42 16.78 -16.85
CA LEU A 33 3.64 17.12 -16.10
C LEU A 33 4.73 16.07 -16.26
N ILE A 34 4.40 14.78 -16.16
CA ILE A 34 5.37 13.70 -16.19
C ILE A 34 5.59 13.22 -17.64
N PRO A 35 6.84 13.18 -18.12
CA PRO A 35 7.14 12.70 -19.47
C PRO A 35 6.64 11.28 -19.71
N LYS A 36 6.10 11.00 -20.89
CA LYS A 36 5.49 9.69 -21.23
C LYS A 36 6.45 8.51 -21.04
N ASN A 37 7.72 8.69 -21.34
CA ASN A 37 8.76 7.67 -21.21
C ASN A 37 9.24 7.47 -19.75
N LYS A 38 8.69 8.20 -18.80
CA LYS A 38 8.96 8.05 -17.35
C LYS A 38 7.80 7.37 -16.60
N PHE A 39 6.90 6.69 -17.28
CA PHE A 39 5.89 5.87 -16.61
C PHE A 39 6.35 4.42 -16.46
N ILE A 40 6.02 3.84 -15.29
CA ILE A 40 6.35 2.44 -15.00
C ILE A 40 5.57 1.52 -15.94
N GLU A 41 6.28 0.60 -16.57
CA GLU A 41 5.74 -0.41 -17.47
C GLU A 41 6.00 -1.81 -16.94
N LYS A 42 5.27 -2.79 -17.49
CA LYS A 42 5.45 -4.19 -17.16
C LYS A 42 6.80 -4.70 -17.66
N CYS A 43 7.57 -5.31 -16.76
CA CYS A 43 8.85 -5.94 -17.06
C CYS A 43 8.74 -7.47 -17.11
N ARG A 44 9.75 -8.13 -17.71
CA ARG A 44 9.89 -9.59 -17.62
C ARG A 44 10.20 -10.01 -16.20
N THR A 45 9.68 -11.16 -15.80
CA THR A 45 9.97 -11.76 -14.49
C THR A 45 11.45 -12.13 -14.38
N HIS A 46 12.02 -11.86 -13.20
CA HIS A 46 13.40 -12.18 -12.84
C HIS A 46 13.49 -12.62 -11.37
N THR A 47 14.65 -13.13 -10.98
CA THR A 47 14.88 -13.69 -9.64
C THR A 47 15.53 -12.72 -8.66
N ASP A 48 15.73 -11.46 -9.05
CA ASP A 48 16.31 -10.45 -8.18
C ASP A 48 15.42 -10.18 -6.98
N HIS A 49 16.05 -9.72 -5.90
CA HIS A 49 15.36 -9.36 -4.67
C HIS A 49 14.92 -7.90 -4.69
N ALA A 50 13.81 -7.62 -4.04
CA ALA A 50 13.41 -6.26 -3.71
C ALA A 50 13.05 -6.14 -2.22
N ILE A 51 13.27 -4.97 -1.64
CA ILE A 51 12.99 -4.67 -0.24
C ILE A 51 11.96 -3.55 -0.20
N ILE A 52 10.82 -3.80 0.46
CA ILE A 52 9.76 -2.82 0.67
C ILE A 52 9.80 -2.35 2.11
N ILE A 53 9.89 -1.03 2.31
CA ILE A 53 9.83 -0.42 3.63
C ILE A 53 8.52 0.37 3.73
N SER A 54 7.59 -0.17 4.53
CA SER A 54 6.31 0.45 4.85
C SER A 54 6.45 1.49 5.96
N GLY A 55 5.36 2.17 6.29
CA GLY A 55 5.32 3.29 7.24
C GLY A 55 5.10 2.91 8.70
N GLY A 56 5.26 1.65 9.08
CA GLY A 56 5.12 1.24 10.48
C GLY A 56 6.20 1.85 11.38
N PRO A 57 5.88 2.14 12.65
CA PRO A 57 6.78 2.85 13.55
C PRO A 57 8.00 2.01 14.01
N ASN A 58 7.92 0.68 13.98
CA ASN A 58 8.91 -0.22 14.57
C ASN A 58 9.83 -0.86 13.52
N ILE A 59 10.32 -0.07 12.55
CA ILE A 59 11.29 -0.57 11.58
C ILE A 59 12.60 -0.90 12.29
N ASP A 60 13.01 -2.18 12.27
CA ASP A 60 14.34 -2.60 12.71
C ASP A 60 15.38 -2.20 11.66
N TYR A 61 15.96 -1.00 11.82
CA TYR A 61 16.98 -0.47 10.91
C TYR A 61 18.29 -1.30 10.92
N LYS A 62 18.61 -1.99 12.03
CA LYS A 62 19.77 -2.88 12.09
C LYS A 62 19.51 -4.07 11.17
N LYS A 63 18.38 -4.73 11.33
CA LYS A 63 17.97 -5.87 10.50
C LYS A 63 17.81 -5.50 9.03
N LEU A 64 17.32 -4.29 8.76
CA LEU A 64 17.25 -3.75 7.40
C LEU A 64 18.64 -3.61 6.76
N LYS A 65 19.63 -3.06 7.48
CA LYS A 65 21.02 -2.96 7.01
C LYS A 65 21.64 -4.33 6.76
N GLU A 66 21.49 -5.26 7.70
CA GLU A 66 21.95 -6.65 7.53
C GLU A 66 21.34 -7.30 6.27
N THR A 67 20.06 -7.00 5.97
CA THR A 67 19.38 -7.52 4.78
C THR A 67 19.91 -6.89 3.51
N LEU A 68 20.19 -5.58 3.52
CA LEU A 68 20.83 -4.87 2.40
C LEU A 68 22.23 -5.40 2.12
N ASP A 69 23.03 -5.63 3.16
CA ASP A 69 24.38 -6.20 3.04
C ASP A 69 24.36 -7.63 2.46
N LYS A 70 23.35 -8.41 2.84
CA LYS A 70 23.14 -9.77 2.31
C LYS A 70 22.67 -9.75 0.85
N HIS A 71 21.92 -8.74 0.46
CA HIS A 71 21.36 -8.58 -0.89
C HIS A 71 21.75 -7.22 -1.51
N PRO A 72 23.05 -7.00 -1.81
CA PRO A 72 23.57 -5.68 -2.19
C PRO A 72 23.05 -5.16 -3.54
N LYS A 73 22.38 -6.01 -4.32
CA LYS A 73 21.73 -5.65 -5.59
C LYS A 73 20.20 -5.59 -5.46
N ALA A 74 19.65 -5.77 -4.26
CA ALA A 74 18.21 -5.69 -4.07
C ALA A 74 17.70 -4.29 -4.35
N PHE A 75 16.63 -4.18 -5.13
CA PHE A 75 15.94 -2.92 -5.36
C PHE A 75 15.17 -2.50 -4.11
N THR A 76 15.44 -1.32 -3.59
CA THR A 76 14.87 -0.83 -2.33
C THR A 76 13.78 0.19 -2.60
N MET A 77 12.55 -0.10 -2.20
CA MET A 77 11.40 0.79 -2.34
C MET A 77 10.80 1.12 -0.97
N CYS A 78 10.56 2.40 -0.71
CA CYS A 78 9.88 2.82 0.52
C CYS A 78 8.59 3.57 0.23
N VAL A 79 7.69 3.62 1.22
CA VAL A 79 6.56 4.56 1.19
C VAL A 79 6.97 5.91 1.75
N LYS A 80 6.22 6.96 1.40
CA LYS A 80 6.45 8.33 1.81
C LYS A 80 6.74 8.50 3.32
N HIS A 81 6.00 7.82 4.18
CA HIS A 81 6.14 7.94 5.64
C HIS A 81 7.42 7.29 6.18
N ALA A 82 7.95 6.27 5.53
CA ALA A 82 9.23 5.65 5.92
C ALA A 82 10.45 6.45 5.45
N TYR A 83 10.29 7.24 4.38
CA TYR A 83 11.39 7.92 3.70
C TYR A 83 12.26 8.78 4.64
N PRO A 84 11.72 9.69 5.49
CA PRO A 84 12.55 10.50 6.39
C PRO A 84 13.37 9.67 7.37
N GLY A 85 12.79 8.58 7.88
CA GLY A 85 13.47 7.65 8.78
C GLY A 85 14.65 6.95 8.12
N LEU A 86 14.52 6.56 6.86
CA LEU A 86 15.60 5.96 6.07
C LEU A 86 16.75 6.94 5.85
N ILE A 87 16.46 8.15 5.40
CA ILE A 87 17.47 9.19 5.19
C ILE A 87 18.21 9.51 6.49
N LYS A 88 17.50 9.65 7.61
CA LYS A 88 18.11 9.84 8.93
C LYS A 88 19.05 8.71 9.35
N ASN A 89 18.78 7.48 8.92
CA ASN A 89 19.61 6.30 9.19
C ASN A 89 20.67 6.03 8.12
N ASN A 90 20.92 6.98 7.20
CA ASN A 90 21.82 6.85 6.06
C ASN A 90 21.50 5.66 5.16
N ILE A 91 20.23 5.36 4.97
CA ILE A 91 19.73 4.36 4.02
C ILE A 91 19.06 5.11 2.87
N LYS A 92 19.61 4.96 1.68
CA LYS A 92 19.10 5.59 0.46
C LYS A 92 18.27 4.57 -0.32
N PRO A 93 16.95 4.74 -0.39
CA PRO A 93 16.12 3.85 -1.19
C PRO A 93 16.28 4.18 -2.69
N ASP A 94 16.21 3.15 -3.55
CA ASP A 94 16.18 3.34 -5.00
C ASP A 94 14.91 4.06 -5.45
N ALA A 95 13.80 3.83 -4.73
CA ALA A 95 12.53 4.48 -5.03
C ALA A 95 11.70 4.81 -3.78
N CYS A 96 10.92 5.89 -3.87
CA CYS A 96 9.90 6.27 -2.92
C CYS A 96 8.55 6.33 -3.63
N ILE A 97 7.57 5.50 -3.22
CA ILE A 97 6.23 5.45 -3.81
C ILE A 97 5.29 6.45 -3.13
N LEU A 98 4.58 7.24 -3.95
CA LEU A 98 3.58 8.23 -3.54
C LEU A 98 2.23 7.90 -4.17
N LEU A 99 1.17 7.91 -3.35
CA LEU A 99 -0.19 7.52 -3.75
C LEU A 99 -1.26 8.55 -3.34
N ASP A 100 -0.99 9.36 -2.30
CA ASP A 100 -1.96 10.27 -1.69
C ASP A 100 -2.50 11.32 -2.68
N PRO A 101 -3.81 11.37 -2.99
CA PRO A 101 -4.37 12.30 -3.96
C PRO A 101 -4.54 13.73 -3.43
N ARG A 102 -4.19 13.99 -2.18
CA ARG A 102 -4.37 15.30 -1.53
C ARG A 102 -3.14 16.19 -1.69
N SER A 103 -3.37 17.51 -1.65
CA SER A 103 -2.32 18.54 -1.81
C SER A 103 -1.11 18.36 -0.89
N ILE A 104 0.06 18.76 -1.37
CA ILE A 104 1.33 18.76 -0.62
C ILE A 104 1.26 19.66 0.63
N GLU A 105 0.48 20.72 0.61
CA GLU A 105 0.38 21.72 1.69
C GLU A 105 -0.43 21.22 2.90
N GLY A 106 -1.16 20.11 2.76
CA GLY A 106 -1.95 19.56 3.86
C GLY A 106 -1.18 18.58 4.76
N GLU A 107 -1.88 18.05 5.74
CA GLU A 107 -1.37 17.05 6.67
C GLU A 107 -1.67 15.61 6.21
N SER A 108 -0.78 14.71 6.52
CA SER A 108 -1.00 13.25 6.36
C SER A 108 -1.98 12.76 7.42
N THR A 109 -2.42 11.51 7.31
CA THR A 109 -3.33 10.86 8.27
C THR A 109 -2.81 10.86 9.72
N HIS A 110 -1.50 11.03 9.92
CA HIS A 110 -0.85 11.06 11.23
C HIS A 110 -0.50 12.49 11.70
N GLY A 111 -1.14 13.53 11.14
CA GLY A 111 -0.91 14.93 11.55
C GLY A 111 0.45 15.50 11.16
N VAL A 112 1.23 14.77 10.33
CA VAL A 112 2.51 15.27 9.81
C VAL A 112 2.26 16.00 8.50
N LYS A 113 2.81 17.20 8.34
CA LYS A 113 2.72 17.93 7.06
C LYS A 113 3.35 17.11 5.95
N ARG A 114 2.65 16.94 4.82
CA ARG A 114 3.14 16.15 3.68
C ARG A 114 4.47 16.66 3.15
N LYS A 115 4.65 17.98 3.16
CA LYS A 115 5.88 18.66 2.74
C LYS A 115 7.08 18.28 3.62
N ASP A 116 6.87 18.08 4.92
CA ASP A 116 7.94 17.70 5.84
C ASP A 116 8.44 16.27 5.61
N LEU A 117 7.57 15.39 5.09
CA LEU A 117 7.95 14.04 4.70
C LEU A 117 8.87 14.00 3.47
N LEU A 118 8.89 15.07 2.68
CA LEU A 118 9.63 15.18 1.42
C LEU A 118 10.61 16.37 1.41
N LYS A 119 11.04 16.84 2.57
CA LYS A 119 11.94 18.01 2.65
C LYS A 119 13.39 17.68 2.29
N ASP A 120 13.88 16.51 2.69
CA ASP A 120 15.28 16.08 2.54
C ASP A 120 15.37 15.03 1.42
N LEU A 121 15.29 15.48 0.16
CA LEU A 121 15.29 14.60 -1.00
C LEU A 121 16.71 14.12 -1.34
N ASP A 122 16.90 12.82 -1.44
CA ASP A 122 18.11 12.24 -2.02
C ASP A 122 18.01 12.29 -3.55
N LYS A 123 19.07 12.75 -4.23
CA LYS A 123 19.11 12.96 -5.69
C LYS A 123 19.07 11.65 -6.49
N ASP A 124 19.48 10.54 -5.87
CA ASP A 124 19.59 9.24 -6.52
C ASP A 124 18.29 8.41 -6.33
N THR A 125 17.39 8.85 -5.42
CA THR A 125 16.08 8.22 -5.21
C THR A 125 15.09 8.62 -6.31
N LYS A 126 14.44 7.63 -6.93
CA LYS A 126 13.31 7.85 -7.85
C LYS A 126 12.02 8.05 -7.07
N PHE A 127 11.32 9.15 -7.32
CA PHE A 127 10.02 9.40 -6.70
C PHE A 127 8.90 8.92 -7.64
N LEU A 128 8.29 7.79 -7.29
CA LEU A 128 7.26 7.13 -8.08
C LEU A 128 5.89 7.72 -7.71
N VAL A 129 5.44 8.70 -8.47
CA VAL A 129 4.21 9.45 -8.22
C VAL A 129 3.05 8.77 -8.95
N ALA A 130 2.00 8.38 -8.21
CA ALA A 130 0.77 7.90 -8.84
C ALA A 130 0.14 9.03 -9.67
N SER A 131 -0.35 8.71 -10.86
CA SER A 131 -1.04 9.73 -11.69
C SER A 131 -2.22 10.39 -10.96
N MET A 132 -2.83 9.70 -9.99
CA MET A 132 -3.90 10.22 -9.14
C MET A 132 -3.45 11.13 -8.01
N THR A 133 -2.14 11.20 -7.72
CA THR A 133 -1.58 12.09 -6.69
C THR A 133 -1.82 13.56 -7.08
N ASP A 134 -2.04 14.42 -6.09
CA ASP A 134 -2.25 15.86 -6.37
C ASP A 134 -1.04 16.45 -7.13
N PRO A 135 -1.27 17.20 -8.23
CA PRO A 135 -0.20 17.80 -9.03
C PRO A 135 0.75 18.72 -8.26
N SER A 136 0.32 19.29 -7.12
CA SER A 136 1.19 20.07 -6.24
C SER A 136 2.36 19.26 -5.69
N VAL A 137 2.18 17.95 -5.49
CA VAL A 137 3.26 17.04 -5.07
C VAL A 137 4.27 16.86 -6.20
N THR A 138 3.78 16.62 -7.42
CA THR A 138 4.63 16.47 -8.62
C THR A 138 5.44 17.73 -8.89
N ASN A 139 4.79 18.90 -8.86
CA ASN A 139 5.44 20.19 -9.03
C ASN A 139 6.49 20.45 -7.96
N TYR A 140 6.17 20.20 -6.69
CA TYR A 140 7.13 20.36 -5.60
C TYR A 140 8.40 19.51 -5.80
N LEU A 141 8.24 18.24 -6.18
CA LEU A 141 9.37 17.35 -6.44
C LEU A 141 10.21 17.84 -7.64
N MET A 142 9.55 18.28 -8.72
CA MET A 142 10.24 18.81 -9.91
C MET A 142 10.99 20.11 -9.62
N GLU A 143 10.42 21.03 -8.85
CA GLU A 143 11.09 22.27 -8.39
C GLU A 143 12.34 21.95 -7.57
N LYS A 144 12.30 20.87 -6.77
CA LYS A 144 13.45 20.36 -6.02
C LYS A 144 14.44 19.54 -6.88
N LYS A 145 14.19 19.42 -8.18
CA LYS A 145 15.02 18.64 -9.14
C LYS A 145 15.11 17.15 -8.77
N ALA A 146 14.09 16.59 -8.15
CA ALA A 146 14.00 15.16 -7.88
C ALA A 146 13.79 14.37 -9.18
N ASP A 147 14.23 13.11 -9.20
CA ASP A 147 13.95 12.20 -10.32
C ASP A 147 12.51 11.64 -10.19
N VAL A 148 11.57 12.30 -10.88
CA VAL A 148 10.14 11.97 -10.82
C VAL A 148 9.78 10.98 -11.93
N TRP A 149 9.11 9.90 -11.53
CA TRP A 149 8.54 8.88 -12.39
C TRP A 149 7.04 8.73 -12.11
N GLY A 150 6.27 8.39 -13.12
CA GLY A 150 4.83 8.19 -13.02
C GLY A 150 4.44 6.72 -12.95
N TRP A 151 3.28 6.44 -12.39
CA TRP A 151 2.62 5.15 -12.45
C TRP A 151 1.10 5.31 -12.32
N HIS A 152 0.33 4.34 -12.77
CA HIS A 152 -1.13 4.40 -12.72
C HIS A 152 -1.66 3.42 -11.68
N ALA A 153 -2.28 3.96 -10.63
CA ALA A 153 -3.00 3.15 -9.66
C ALA A 153 -4.36 2.74 -10.22
N PHE A 154 -4.68 1.45 -10.16
CA PHE A 154 -6.04 1.00 -10.42
C PHE A 154 -6.94 1.36 -9.23
N THR A 155 -7.96 2.19 -9.45
CA THR A 155 -8.94 2.63 -8.44
C THR A 155 -10.35 2.56 -9.00
N GLU A 156 -11.36 2.55 -8.12
CA GLU A 156 -12.76 2.60 -8.52
C GLU A 156 -13.11 3.88 -9.31
N SER A 157 -12.39 4.98 -9.10
CA SER A 157 -12.57 6.24 -9.84
C SER A 157 -12.27 6.11 -11.34
N LEU A 158 -11.51 5.09 -11.75
CA LEU A 158 -11.18 4.82 -13.15
C LEU A 158 -12.24 3.98 -13.85
N ARG A 159 -13.11 3.30 -13.11
CA ARG A 159 -14.07 2.35 -13.68
C ARG A 159 -15.26 3.09 -14.29
N ASP A 160 -15.78 2.51 -15.36
CA ASP A 160 -17.09 2.87 -15.89
C ASP A 160 -18.18 2.25 -15.00
N ASP A 161 -19.01 3.08 -14.38
CA ASP A 161 -20.05 2.63 -13.45
C ASP A 161 -21.12 1.76 -14.14
N GLU A 162 -21.37 1.97 -15.43
CA GLU A 162 -22.32 1.16 -16.21
C GLU A 162 -21.80 -0.26 -16.49
N ASP A 163 -20.48 -0.43 -16.56
CA ASP A 163 -19.85 -1.72 -16.89
C ASP A 163 -19.56 -2.60 -15.65
N ARG A 164 -19.86 -2.15 -14.44
CA ARG A 164 -19.55 -2.90 -13.20
C ARG A 164 -20.13 -4.32 -13.22
N LYS A 165 -21.35 -4.49 -13.73
CA LYS A 165 -22.00 -5.81 -13.86
C LYS A 165 -21.39 -6.66 -14.98
N HIS A 166 -20.92 -6.03 -16.08
CA HIS A 166 -20.29 -6.69 -17.22
C HIS A 166 -18.85 -7.12 -16.91
N ALA A 167 -18.09 -6.28 -16.20
CA ALA A 167 -16.71 -6.54 -15.81
C ALA A 167 -16.57 -7.78 -14.91
N ILE A 168 -17.52 -7.97 -13.99
CA ILE A 168 -17.56 -9.16 -13.12
C ILE A 168 -17.79 -10.44 -13.96
N LYS A 169 -18.61 -10.36 -15.02
CA LYS A 169 -18.95 -11.51 -15.85
C LYS A 169 -17.84 -11.93 -16.83
N ASN A 170 -17.03 -10.98 -17.29
CA ASN A 170 -16.06 -11.20 -18.38
C ASN A 170 -14.59 -11.02 -17.95
N ASN A 171 -14.31 -10.80 -16.67
CA ASN A 171 -12.96 -10.48 -16.14
C ASN A 171 -12.28 -9.30 -16.85
N GLN A 172 -13.06 -8.43 -17.50
CA GLN A 172 -12.60 -7.24 -18.21
C GLN A 172 -13.08 -5.99 -17.49
N VAL A 173 -12.15 -5.13 -17.15
CA VAL A 173 -12.47 -3.81 -16.56
C VAL A 173 -12.33 -2.77 -17.64
N LYS A 174 -13.48 -2.14 -18.01
CA LYS A 174 -13.45 -0.99 -18.90
C LYS A 174 -13.05 0.26 -18.12
N ILE A 175 -11.99 0.90 -18.59
CA ILE A 175 -11.55 2.19 -18.06
C ILE A 175 -12.29 3.30 -18.79
N ARG A 176 -12.74 4.29 -18.06
CA ARG A 176 -13.42 5.46 -18.62
C ARG A 176 -12.48 6.22 -19.57
N GLU A 177 -12.94 6.51 -20.76
CA GLU A 177 -12.17 7.23 -21.78
C GLU A 177 -11.86 8.69 -21.36
N ASP A 178 -12.77 9.31 -20.58
CA ASP A 178 -12.61 10.69 -20.10
C ASP A 178 -11.54 10.88 -19.02
N VAL A 179 -10.97 9.80 -18.47
CA VAL A 179 -9.83 9.86 -17.54
C VAL A 179 -8.54 10.27 -18.26
N GLY A 180 -8.43 10.01 -19.56
CA GLY A 180 -7.28 10.40 -20.37
C GLY A 180 -6.05 9.50 -20.19
N LEU A 181 -6.21 8.28 -19.71
CA LEU A 181 -5.12 7.30 -19.67
C LEU A 181 -4.82 6.76 -21.07
N PRO A 182 -3.55 6.52 -21.41
CA PRO A 182 -3.19 5.92 -22.69
C PRO A 182 -3.80 4.52 -22.86
N VAL A 183 -4.14 4.16 -24.08
CA VAL A 183 -4.53 2.77 -24.40
C VAL A 183 -3.37 1.84 -24.06
N GLY A 184 -3.65 0.78 -23.31
CA GLY A 184 -2.62 -0.17 -22.86
C GLY A 184 -1.78 0.30 -21.66
N ALA A 185 -2.15 1.38 -20.99
CA ALA A 185 -1.47 1.83 -19.78
C ALA A 185 -1.39 0.69 -18.73
N THR A 186 -0.22 0.53 -18.14
CA THR A 186 -0.01 -0.44 -17.06
C THR A 186 -0.68 0.06 -15.78
N LEU A 187 -1.71 -0.65 -15.32
CA LEU A 187 -2.43 -0.34 -14.09
C LEU A 187 -1.93 -1.19 -12.94
N ILE A 188 -1.46 -0.55 -11.89
CA ILE A 188 -0.96 -1.23 -10.68
C ILE A 188 -2.15 -1.48 -9.74
N THR A 189 -2.43 -2.75 -9.51
CA THR A 189 -3.39 -3.21 -8.51
C THR A 189 -2.71 -3.39 -7.15
N GLY A 190 -3.46 -3.77 -6.15
CA GLY A 190 -2.97 -4.07 -4.78
C GLY A 190 -3.54 -3.09 -3.76
N GLY A 191 -4.21 -3.54 -2.79
CA GLY A 191 -4.70 -2.96 -1.56
C GLY A 191 -5.01 -1.46 -1.47
N THR A 192 -5.29 -1.07 -0.24
CA THR A 192 -5.77 0.28 0.12
C THR A 192 -4.64 1.28 0.40
N CYS A 193 -3.40 0.82 0.57
CA CYS A 193 -2.28 1.69 0.94
C CYS A 193 -1.08 1.59 -0.03
N ALA A 194 -0.18 2.56 0.07
CA ALA A 194 1.01 2.64 -0.78
C ALA A 194 1.93 1.41 -0.65
N ALA A 195 2.04 0.81 0.55
CA ALA A 195 2.87 -0.37 0.76
C ALA A 195 2.33 -1.61 0.02
N MET A 196 1.01 -1.79 0.02
CA MET A 196 0.37 -2.87 -0.75
C MET A 196 0.48 -2.62 -2.26
N ARG A 197 0.39 -1.36 -2.70
CA ARG A 197 0.64 -0.97 -4.10
C ARG A 197 2.10 -1.19 -4.50
N ALA A 198 3.05 -1.04 -3.58
CA ALA A 198 4.46 -1.33 -3.83
C ALA A 198 4.68 -2.82 -4.15
N ILE A 199 3.95 -3.75 -3.49
CA ILE A 199 3.97 -5.18 -3.84
C ILE A 199 3.51 -5.38 -5.29
N GLY A 200 2.35 -4.84 -5.66
CA GLY A 200 1.82 -4.93 -7.02
C GLY A 200 2.75 -4.28 -8.07
N MET A 201 3.38 -3.17 -7.72
CA MET A 201 4.36 -2.49 -8.58
C MET A 201 5.60 -3.34 -8.81
N LEU A 202 6.22 -3.84 -7.76
CA LEU A 202 7.41 -4.68 -7.87
C LEU A 202 7.11 -5.99 -8.61
N HIS A 203 5.94 -6.58 -8.39
CA HIS A 203 5.47 -7.71 -9.19
C HIS A 203 5.38 -7.35 -10.68
N THR A 204 4.83 -6.19 -11.01
CA THR A 204 4.73 -5.67 -12.39
C THR A 204 6.13 -5.39 -12.98
N MET A 205 7.06 -4.89 -12.18
CA MET A 205 8.47 -4.70 -12.54
C MET A 205 9.27 -6.01 -12.67
N GLY A 206 8.66 -7.17 -12.37
CA GLY A 206 9.25 -8.49 -12.58
C GLY A 206 9.81 -9.16 -11.33
N PHE A 207 9.87 -8.48 -10.19
CA PHE A 207 10.39 -9.06 -8.93
C PHE A 207 9.49 -10.16 -8.38
N ARG A 208 10.12 -11.21 -7.83
CA ARG A 208 9.43 -12.35 -7.21
C ARG A 208 9.95 -12.68 -5.81
N ASN A 209 11.02 -12.04 -5.35
CA ASN A 209 11.57 -12.18 -4.01
C ASN A 209 11.45 -10.85 -3.27
N LEU A 210 10.45 -10.72 -2.38
CA LEU A 210 10.10 -9.47 -1.71
C LEU A 210 10.35 -9.55 -0.20
N HIS A 211 11.21 -8.67 0.31
CA HIS A 211 11.48 -8.48 1.72
C HIS A 211 10.61 -7.35 2.26
N LEU A 212 9.84 -7.62 3.32
CA LEU A 212 8.82 -6.70 3.83
C LEU A 212 9.19 -6.18 5.22
N PHE A 213 9.40 -4.87 5.36
CA PHE A 213 9.71 -4.17 6.60
C PHE A 213 8.61 -3.15 6.93
N GLY A 214 8.28 -2.98 8.22
CA GLY A 214 7.34 -1.96 8.68
C GLY A 214 5.88 -2.22 8.31
N PHE A 215 5.50 -3.46 8.02
CA PHE A 215 4.11 -3.87 7.80
C PHE A 215 3.50 -4.31 9.14
N GLU A 216 2.84 -3.42 9.85
CA GLU A 216 2.40 -3.67 11.23
C GLU A 216 0.88 -3.68 11.38
N CYS A 217 0.19 -2.65 10.88
CA CYS A 217 -1.27 -2.47 10.92
C CYS A 217 -1.89 -2.55 12.33
N SER A 218 -1.08 -2.36 13.36
CA SER A 218 -1.50 -2.26 14.76
C SER A 218 -0.82 -1.06 15.42
N LEU A 219 -1.42 -0.57 16.50
CA LEU A 219 -0.79 0.47 17.30
C LEU A 219 0.37 -0.13 18.10
N GLU A 220 1.43 0.66 18.27
CA GLU A 220 2.59 0.27 19.09
C GLU A 220 2.21 0.12 20.57
N LYS A 221 1.29 0.95 21.01
CA LYS A 221 0.82 1.01 22.41
C LYS A 221 -0.69 1.08 22.47
N GLU A 222 -1.22 0.69 23.61
CA GLU A 222 -2.63 0.89 23.92
C GLU A 222 -3.01 2.39 23.81
N PRO A 223 -4.13 2.72 23.15
CA PRO A 223 -4.63 4.10 23.10
C PRO A 223 -4.89 4.65 24.51
N THR A 224 -4.61 5.91 24.73
CA THR A 224 -4.99 6.60 25.98
C THR A 224 -6.51 6.62 26.14
N ASP A 225 -7.00 6.85 27.36
CA ASP A 225 -8.45 6.90 27.62
C ASP A 225 -9.17 7.99 26.83
N ASP A 226 -8.49 9.08 26.49
CA ASP A 226 -9.06 10.12 25.64
C ASP A 226 -9.09 9.69 24.17
N MET A 227 -8.06 9.03 23.67
CA MET A 227 -8.06 8.43 22.34
C MET A 227 -9.16 7.38 22.19
N LYS A 228 -9.42 6.55 23.21
CA LYS A 228 -10.50 5.55 23.18
C LYS A 228 -11.90 6.16 23.02
N LYS A 229 -12.09 7.42 23.42
CA LYS A 229 -13.34 8.17 23.23
C LYS A 229 -13.50 8.75 21.84
N GLU A 230 -12.42 8.79 21.04
CA GLU A 230 -12.48 9.31 19.68
C GLU A 230 -13.37 8.44 18.80
N THR A 231 -14.19 9.08 18.01
CA THR A 231 -15.09 8.43 17.06
C THR A 231 -14.76 8.83 15.62
N THR A 232 -15.13 7.98 14.67
CA THR A 232 -15.02 8.22 13.25
C THR A 232 -16.35 7.93 12.56
N GLY A 233 -16.56 8.51 11.40
CA GLY A 233 -17.75 8.38 10.58
C GLY A 233 -18.09 9.71 9.91
N ALA A 234 -18.78 9.67 8.76
CA ALA A 234 -19.33 10.86 8.13
C ALA A 234 -20.40 11.52 9.02
N ASP A 235 -20.74 12.77 8.76
CA ASP A 235 -21.69 13.51 9.63
C ASP A 235 -23.10 12.92 9.64
N ASP A 236 -23.46 12.26 8.56
CA ASP A 236 -24.75 11.57 8.33
C ASP A 236 -24.73 10.08 8.70
N GLU A 237 -23.61 9.55 9.21
CA GLU A 237 -23.44 8.16 9.60
C GLU A 237 -23.35 7.98 11.13
N PRO A 238 -23.74 6.81 11.67
CA PRO A 238 -23.50 6.50 13.07
C PRO A 238 -22.01 6.57 13.39
N LYS A 239 -21.65 7.36 14.43
CA LYS A 239 -20.27 7.45 14.89
C LYS A 239 -19.83 6.09 15.47
N ARG A 240 -18.62 5.67 15.09
CA ARG A 240 -18.01 4.39 15.53
C ARG A 240 -16.72 4.67 16.28
N PRO A 241 -16.31 3.82 17.22
CA PRO A 241 -14.98 3.96 17.83
C PRO A 241 -13.90 4.01 16.77
N LYS A 242 -12.99 4.98 16.89
CA LYS A 242 -11.83 5.13 15.99
C LYS A 242 -10.80 4.04 16.25
N TYR A 243 -10.59 3.71 17.53
CA TYR A 243 -9.67 2.68 17.99
C TYR A 243 -10.45 1.51 18.59
N PHE A 244 -10.07 0.29 18.23
CA PHE A 244 -10.69 -0.92 18.73
C PHE A 244 -9.71 -2.08 18.75
N GLN A 245 -10.06 -3.14 19.45
CA GLN A 245 -9.24 -4.34 19.54
C GLN A 245 -9.66 -5.40 18.54
N VAL A 246 -8.67 -6.11 18.00
CA VAL A 246 -8.86 -7.31 17.18
C VAL A 246 -8.00 -8.43 17.74
N SER A 247 -8.53 -9.66 17.73
CA SER A 247 -7.81 -10.83 18.18
C SER A 247 -7.40 -11.73 17.01
N VAL A 248 -6.16 -12.20 17.03
CA VAL A 248 -5.63 -13.20 16.11
C VAL A 248 -4.98 -14.30 16.95
N GLY A 249 -5.56 -15.50 16.91
CA GLY A 249 -5.21 -16.56 17.84
C GLY A 249 -5.51 -16.17 19.30
N ASP A 250 -4.50 -16.24 20.15
CA ASP A 250 -4.52 -15.87 21.57
C ASP A 250 -4.07 -14.44 21.85
N LYS A 251 -3.69 -13.69 20.82
CA LYS A 251 -3.17 -12.32 20.93
C LYS A 251 -4.20 -11.29 20.51
N THR A 252 -4.14 -10.12 21.16
CA THR A 252 -5.04 -8.99 20.92
C THR A 252 -4.24 -7.74 20.57
N TYR A 253 -4.68 -7.01 19.56
CA TYR A 253 -4.01 -5.83 19.02
C TYR A 253 -4.98 -4.65 18.96
N TRP A 254 -4.52 -3.47 19.36
CA TRP A 254 -5.22 -2.23 19.09
C TRP A 254 -4.98 -1.78 17.65
N THR A 255 -6.06 -1.37 16.97
CA THR A 255 -6.02 -0.96 15.56
C THR A 255 -7.06 0.12 15.27
N THR A 256 -7.10 0.59 14.02
CA THR A 256 -8.14 1.47 13.48
C THR A 256 -8.79 0.81 12.27
N GLY A 257 -9.91 1.36 11.78
CA GLY A 257 -10.58 0.86 10.58
C GLY A 257 -9.67 0.84 9.36
N GLU A 258 -8.85 1.86 9.16
CA GLU A 258 -7.89 1.93 8.05
C GLU A 258 -6.79 0.87 8.17
N LEU A 259 -6.18 0.75 9.35
CA LEU A 259 -5.14 -0.25 9.60
C LEU A 259 -5.69 -1.69 9.49
N LEU A 260 -6.93 -1.93 9.94
CA LEU A 260 -7.57 -3.23 9.76
C LEU A 260 -7.82 -3.55 8.29
N ALA A 261 -8.26 -2.58 7.48
CA ALA A 261 -8.41 -2.78 6.04
C ALA A 261 -7.08 -3.15 5.38
N MET A 262 -5.98 -2.47 5.76
CA MET A 262 -4.63 -2.80 5.28
C MET A 262 -4.19 -4.20 5.73
N ALA A 263 -4.50 -4.61 6.97
CA ALA A 263 -4.20 -5.95 7.47
C ALA A 263 -4.96 -7.04 6.70
N GLN A 264 -6.23 -6.80 6.36
CA GLN A 264 -7.03 -7.70 5.53
C GLN A 264 -6.49 -7.81 4.09
N ASP A 265 -5.96 -6.71 3.52
CA ASP A 265 -5.28 -6.74 2.24
C ASP A 265 -3.98 -7.57 2.32
N CYS A 266 -3.21 -7.44 3.42
CA CYS A 266 -2.05 -8.29 3.67
C CYS A 266 -2.43 -9.77 3.75
N GLU A 267 -3.49 -10.12 4.47
CA GLU A 267 -3.97 -11.50 4.59
C GLU A 267 -4.29 -12.11 3.22
N LYS A 268 -5.06 -11.39 2.40
CA LYS A 268 -5.41 -11.82 1.04
C LYS A 268 -4.16 -11.98 0.17
N THR A 269 -3.25 -11.01 0.22
CA THR A 269 -2.04 -10.98 -0.61
C THR A 269 -1.07 -12.11 -0.25
N PHE A 270 -0.88 -12.39 1.05
CA PHE A 270 0.00 -13.47 1.49
C PHE A 270 -0.57 -14.87 1.24
N ALA A 271 -1.89 -14.98 1.22
CA ALA A 271 -2.60 -16.21 0.86
C ALA A 271 -2.62 -16.48 -0.65
N ASP A 272 -2.45 -15.45 -1.49
CA ASP A 272 -2.48 -15.59 -2.95
C ASP A 272 -1.15 -16.11 -3.50
N LYS A 273 -1.12 -17.41 -3.79
CA LYS A 273 0.04 -18.07 -4.39
C LYS A 273 0.12 -17.89 -5.91
N THR A 274 -0.93 -17.37 -6.55
CA THR A 274 -0.96 -17.21 -8.02
C THR A 274 -0.01 -16.13 -8.53
N MET A 275 0.38 -15.20 -7.68
CA MET A 275 1.37 -14.17 -8.00
C MET A 275 2.80 -14.72 -8.12
N GLY A 276 3.06 -15.92 -7.58
CA GLY A 276 4.39 -16.54 -7.61
C GLY A 276 5.46 -15.72 -6.88
N ILE A 277 5.08 -15.02 -5.80
CA ILE A 277 5.98 -14.19 -4.99
C ILE A 277 6.45 -14.97 -3.77
N ASN A 278 7.75 -14.93 -3.52
CA ASN A 278 8.37 -15.35 -2.27
C ASN A 278 8.47 -14.16 -1.33
N TYR A 279 7.73 -14.19 -0.24
CA TYR A 279 7.76 -13.14 0.77
C TYR A 279 8.73 -13.49 1.91
N TYR A 280 9.52 -12.50 2.32
CA TYR A 280 10.38 -12.54 3.50
C TYR A 280 9.91 -11.43 4.45
N PHE A 281 9.24 -11.79 5.51
CA PHE A 281 8.63 -10.86 6.44
C PHE A 281 9.55 -10.55 7.62
N TYR A 282 9.70 -9.27 7.95
CA TYR A 282 10.50 -8.80 9.08
C TYR A 282 9.63 -7.93 10.01
N GLY A 283 9.41 -8.44 11.19
CA GLY A 283 8.60 -7.80 12.23
C GLY A 283 7.96 -8.86 13.13
N ASP A 284 7.86 -8.55 14.40
CA ASP A 284 7.27 -9.39 15.41
C ASP A 284 6.25 -8.63 16.26
N ASN A 285 5.32 -9.37 16.88
CA ASN A 285 4.33 -8.82 17.82
C ASN A 285 3.44 -7.71 17.23
N THR A 286 3.12 -7.80 15.94
CA THR A 286 2.20 -6.91 15.25
C THR A 286 1.04 -7.71 14.64
N LEU A 287 -0.07 -7.04 14.32
CA LEU A 287 -1.23 -7.69 13.70
C LEU A 287 -0.83 -8.41 12.40
N VAL A 288 -0.03 -7.77 11.54
CA VAL A 288 0.40 -8.37 10.26
C VAL A 288 1.39 -9.52 10.48
N SER A 289 2.24 -9.47 11.53
CA SER A 289 3.14 -10.58 11.83
C SER A 289 2.39 -11.88 12.18
N GLU A 290 1.27 -11.78 12.90
CA GLU A 290 0.45 -12.95 13.20
C GLU A 290 -0.34 -13.45 11.98
N ILE A 291 -0.83 -12.53 11.14
CA ILE A 291 -1.43 -12.87 9.83
C ILE A 291 -0.41 -13.61 8.96
N TRP A 292 0.83 -13.14 8.90
CA TRP A 292 1.92 -13.79 8.18
C TRP A 292 2.18 -15.21 8.67
N LYS A 293 2.32 -15.41 9.98
CA LYS A 293 2.50 -16.74 10.60
C LYS A 293 1.33 -17.67 10.27
N GLY A 294 0.09 -17.17 10.33
CA GLY A 294 -1.11 -17.91 9.94
C GLY A 294 -1.15 -18.29 8.47
N ALA A 295 -0.67 -17.43 7.57
CA ALA A 295 -0.58 -17.72 6.15
C ALA A 295 0.47 -18.80 5.82
N GLN A 296 1.59 -18.84 6.55
CA GLN A 296 2.61 -19.90 6.41
C GLN A 296 2.11 -21.25 6.91
N SER A 297 1.37 -21.30 8.01
CA SER A 297 0.83 -22.55 8.57
C SER A 297 -0.25 -23.20 7.70
N LYS A 298 -0.93 -22.45 6.85
CA LYS A 298 -1.93 -22.96 5.90
C LYS A 298 -1.32 -23.72 4.69
N GLU A 299 -0.03 -23.80 4.55
CA GLU A 299 0.63 -24.60 3.49
C GLU A 299 0.44 -26.10 3.65
N THR A 300 -0.07 -26.55 4.80
CA THR A 300 -0.39 -27.97 5.08
C THR A 300 -1.84 -28.37 4.81
N LEU A 301 -2.69 -27.47 4.34
CA LEU A 301 -4.04 -27.84 3.93
C LEU A 301 -4.03 -28.49 2.55
N PRO A 302 -4.79 -29.61 2.35
CA PRO A 302 -4.83 -30.30 1.07
C PRO A 302 -5.27 -29.37 -0.05
N ASN A 303 -4.69 -29.59 -1.22
CA ASN A 303 -4.87 -28.82 -2.44
C ASN A 303 -6.35 -28.57 -2.71
N TYR A 304 -6.77 -27.33 -2.87
CA TYR A 304 -8.17 -26.93 -3.11
C TYR A 304 -8.84 -27.72 -4.27
N LYS A 305 -8.03 -28.26 -5.20
CA LYS A 305 -8.49 -29.17 -6.27
C LYS A 305 -8.97 -30.54 -5.76
N GLU A 306 -8.49 -31.02 -4.62
CA GLU A 306 -8.93 -32.30 -4.05
C GLU A 306 -10.26 -32.18 -3.31
N MET A 307 -10.59 -30.98 -2.79
CA MET A 307 -11.88 -30.71 -2.13
C MET A 307 -13.04 -30.52 -3.11
N LEU A 308 -12.78 -30.26 -4.41
CA LEU A 308 -13.81 -30.11 -5.42
C LEU A 308 -14.15 -31.47 -6.11
N ASN A 309 -13.40 -32.52 -5.84
CA ASN A 309 -13.56 -33.87 -6.42
C ASN A 309 -13.99 -34.92 -5.36
N ALA A 310 -14.29 -34.50 -4.14
CA ALA A 310 -14.86 -35.31 -3.07
C ALA A 310 -16.30 -34.91 -2.81
#